data_6f8a65c7ff0d51297d55390c6647c4b0
#
_entry.id   6f8a65c7ff0d51297d55390c6647c4b0
#
_cell.length_a   1.000
_cell.length_b   1.000
_cell.length_c   1.000
_cell.angle_alpha   90.00
_cell.angle_beta   90.00
_cell.angle_gamma   90.00
#
_symmetry.space_group_name_H-M   'P 1'
#
loop_
_entity.id
_entity.type
_entity.pdbx_description
1 polymer ?
#
loop_
_entity_poly.entity_id
_entity_poly.type
_entity_poly.pdbx_seq_one_letter_code
_entity_poly.pdbx_strand_id
1 'polypeptide(L)'
;ISTMNWEKFMDPAEMAKDVPNQPVVDIAIAMEKAGHEIIVVSARNERHREVTENSLQEAGVQFQHLFLRPDGDFRKDSEFKQEVLDALIAQDWKPNLVFDDRNQVVAMWRSNGLTCVQVAEGDF
;
A
#
# COMPACT_ATOMS: atom_id res chain seq x y z
N ILE A 1 -0.81 18.51 -5.06
CA ILE A 1 -1.51 17.49 -4.28
C ILE A 1 -0.52 16.42 -3.86
N SER A 2 -0.49 16.11 -2.60
CA SER A 2 0.35 15.02 -2.09
C SER A 2 -0.33 13.68 -2.31
N THR A 3 0.47 12.67 -2.62
CA THR A 3 -0.01 11.30 -2.78
C THR A 3 0.59 10.44 -1.69
N MET A 4 -0.23 9.68 -1.00
CA MET A 4 0.22 8.74 0.01
C MET A 4 0.01 7.31 -0.49
N ASN A 5 1.09 6.53 -0.48
CA ASN A 5 1.02 5.11 -0.69
C ASN A 5 0.93 4.41 0.65
N TRP A 6 0.00 3.47 0.74
CA TRP A 6 -0.15 2.66 1.93
C TRP A 6 -0.30 1.21 1.54
N GLU A 7 0.47 0.35 2.18
CA GLU A 7 0.36 -1.08 1.96
C GLU A 7 -0.33 -1.75 3.13
N LYS A 8 -1.23 -2.66 2.82
CA LYS A 8 -1.90 -3.51 3.79
C LYS A 8 -1.37 -4.92 3.66
N PHE A 9 -0.93 -5.50 4.79
CA PHE A 9 -0.17 -6.76 4.82
C PHE A 9 -0.97 -7.94 5.29
N MET A 10 -2.19 -8.10 4.91
CA MET A 10 -2.94 -9.26 5.32
C MET A 10 -3.38 -10.06 4.10
N ASP A 11 -3.16 -11.37 4.13
CA ASP A 11 -3.77 -12.22 3.16
C ASP A 11 -5.25 -12.47 3.50
N PRO A 12 -6.05 -13.04 2.59
CA PRO A 12 -7.49 -13.23 2.84
C PRO A 12 -7.80 -14.09 4.06
N ALA A 13 -6.94 -15.06 4.38
CA ALA A 13 -7.16 -15.91 5.55
C ALA A 13 -6.92 -15.12 6.83
N GLU A 14 -5.95 -14.24 6.84
CA GLU A 14 -5.66 -13.36 7.98
C GLU A 14 -6.70 -12.27 8.13
N MET A 15 -7.24 -11.76 7.03
CA MET A 15 -8.28 -10.73 7.07
C MET A 15 -9.53 -11.14 7.82
N ALA A 16 -9.83 -12.43 7.85
CA ALA A 16 -10.96 -12.96 8.61
C ALA A 16 -10.70 -12.96 10.11
N LYS A 17 -9.44 -12.86 10.54
CA LYS A 17 -9.01 -13.01 11.92
C LYS A 17 -8.41 -11.74 12.50
N ASP A 18 -7.71 -10.97 11.70
CA ASP A 18 -6.89 -9.86 12.18
C ASP A 18 -7.56 -8.53 12.01
N VAL A 19 -7.38 -7.69 13.01
CA VAL A 19 -7.79 -6.30 12.95
C VAL A 19 -6.80 -5.55 12.06
N PRO A 20 -7.26 -4.70 11.13
CA PRO A 20 -6.35 -3.83 10.39
C PRO A 20 -5.50 -2.97 11.31
N ASN A 21 -4.32 -2.56 10.86
CA ASN A 21 -3.50 -1.62 11.62
C ASN A 21 -4.25 -0.29 11.74
N GLN A 22 -4.99 -0.14 12.81
CA GLN A 22 -5.90 0.99 12.99
C GLN A 22 -5.19 2.35 12.96
N PRO A 23 -4.01 2.53 13.60
CA PRO A 23 -3.30 3.80 13.47
C PRO A 23 -2.98 4.19 12.03
N VAL A 24 -2.59 3.25 11.20
CA VAL A 24 -2.31 3.52 9.77
C VAL A 24 -3.61 3.86 9.04
N VAL A 25 -4.69 3.13 9.32
CA VAL A 25 -6.01 3.43 8.74
C VAL A 25 -6.45 4.85 9.12
N ASP A 26 -6.28 5.23 10.38
CA ASP A 26 -6.65 6.57 10.86
C ASP A 26 -5.85 7.66 10.14
N ILE A 27 -4.58 7.43 9.91
CA ILE A 27 -3.73 8.35 9.15
C ILE A 27 -4.21 8.47 7.70
N ALA A 28 -4.51 7.34 7.06
CA ALA A 28 -5.01 7.36 5.68
C ALA A 28 -6.32 8.15 5.56
N ILE A 29 -7.24 7.95 6.49
CA ILE A 29 -8.51 8.69 6.52
C ILE A 29 -8.25 10.19 6.73
N ALA A 30 -7.40 10.55 7.67
CA ALA A 30 -7.08 11.94 7.96
C ALA A 30 -6.42 12.63 6.76
N MET A 31 -5.50 11.95 6.10
CA MET A 31 -4.80 12.49 4.93
C MET A 31 -5.76 12.67 3.76
N GLU A 32 -6.67 11.74 3.52
CA GLU A 32 -7.68 11.87 2.46
C GLU A 32 -8.57 13.08 2.74
N LYS A 33 -9.02 13.26 3.97
CA LYS A 33 -9.84 14.42 4.35
C LYS A 33 -9.09 15.74 4.17
N ALA A 34 -7.78 15.72 4.31
CA ALA A 34 -6.93 16.89 4.10
C ALA A 34 -6.67 17.19 2.61
N GLY A 35 -7.22 16.39 1.70
CA GLY A 35 -7.09 16.60 0.26
C GLY A 35 -6.00 15.77 -0.41
N HIS A 36 -5.39 14.83 0.30
CA HIS A 36 -4.41 13.94 -0.29
C HIS A 36 -5.08 12.77 -1.01
N GLU A 37 -4.47 12.34 -2.09
CA GLU A 37 -4.92 11.15 -2.81
C GLU A 37 -4.25 9.92 -2.19
N ILE A 38 -5.04 8.87 -2.00
CA ILE A 38 -4.58 7.64 -1.36
C ILE A 38 -4.44 6.56 -2.41
N ILE A 39 -3.27 5.96 -2.47
CA ILE A 39 -3.00 4.81 -3.31
C ILE A 39 -2.61 3.65 -2.40
N VAL A 40 -3.29 2.55 -2.56
CA VAL A 40 -3.01 1.32 -1.80
C VAL A 40 -2.27 0.35 -2.70
N VAL A 41 -1.13 -0.14 -2.22
CA VAL A 41 -0.35 -1.15 -2.92
C VAL A 41 -0.19 -2.35 -2.00
N SER A 42 -0.57 -3.52 -2.47
CA SER A 42 -0.52 -4.74 -1.67
C SER A 42 0.08 -5.89 -2.49
N ALA A 43 0.86 -6.72 -1.82
CA ALA A 43 1.44 -7.91 -2.43
C ALA A 43 0.42 -9.05 -2.60
N ARG A 44 -0.82 -8.84 -2.21
CA ARG A 44 -1.88 -9.83 -2.42
C ARG A 44 -2.16 -10.04 -3.90
N ASN A 45 -2.61 -11.23 -4.24
CA ASN A 45 -2.95 -11.57 -5.62
C ASN A 45 -4.24 -10.88 -6.08
N GLU A 46 -4.30 -10.58 -7.36
CA GLU A 46 -5.46 -9.96 -8.00
C GLU A 46 -6.77 -10.72 -7.77
N ARG A 47 -6.71 -12.04 -7.64
CA ARG A 47 -7.90 -12.85 -7.35
C ARG A 47 -8.58 -12.48 -6.03
N HIS A 48 -7.89 -11.76 -5.16
CA HIS A 48 -8.41 -11.30 -3.87
C HIS A 48 -8.84 -9.84 -3.87
N ARG A 49 -9.01 -9.25 -5.05
CA ARG A 49 -9.34 -7.83 -5.17
C ARG A 49 -10.63 -7.48 -4.44
N GLU A 50 -11.68 -8.24 -4.67
CA GLU A 50 -12.98 -7.94 -4.08
C GLU A 50 -12.94 -7.93 -2.56
N VAL A 51 -12.35 -8.95 -1.95
CA VAL A 51 -12.26 -9.03 -0.49
C VAL A 51 -11.37 -7.91 0.07
N THR A 52 -10.33 -7.54 -0.67
CA THR A 52 -9.44 -6.46 -0.28
C THR A 52 -10.14 -5.10 -0.35
N GLU A 53 -10.85 -4.83 -1.43
CA GLU A 53 -11.62 -3.59 -1.58
C GLU A 53 -12.69 -3.47 -0.49
N ASN A 54 -13.41 -4.55 -0.23
CA ASN A 54 -14.44 -4.56 0.80
C ASN A 54 -13.85 -4.28 2.19
N SER A 55 -12.71 -4.86 2.50
CA SER A 55 -12.02 -4.64 3.77
C SER A 55 -11.60 -3.19 3.93
N LEU A 56 -11.07 -2.57 2.88
CA LEU A 56 -10.68 -1.16 2.92
C LEU A 56 -11.90 -0.24 3.09
N GLN A 57 -12.98 -0.53 2.39
CA GLN A 57 -14.22 0.23 2.49
C GLN A 57 -14.83 0.12 3.88
N GLU A 58 -14.86 -1.07 4.46
CA GLU A 58 -15.34 -1.27 5.82
C GLU A 58 -14.50 -0.54 6.85
N ALA A 59 -13.21 -0.41 6.60
CA ALA A 59 -12.31 0.36 7.46
C ALA A 59 -12.47 1.87 7.27
N GLY A 60 -13.21 2.31 6.26
CA GLY A 60 -13.44 3.73 5.97
C GLY A 60 -12.35 4.36 5.12
N VAL A 61 -11.48 3.57 4.51
CA VAL A 61 -10.41 4.09 3.66
C VAL A 61 -10.96 4.38 2.26
N GLN A 62 -10.89 5.62 1.85
CA GLN A 62 -11.18 6.02 0.48
C GLN A 62 -9.86 6.11 -0.28
N PHE A 63 -9.79 5.42 -1.40
CA PHE A 63 -8.57 5.34 -2.19
C PHE A 63 -8.87 5.56 -3.66
N GLN A 64 -7.91 6.14 -4.38
CA GLN A 64 -8.03 6.39 -5.81
C GLN A 64 -7.62 5.19 -6.63
N HIS A 65 -6.61 4.45 -6.16
CA HIS A 65 -6.12 3.26 -6.83
C HIS A 65 -5.76 2.17 -5.82
N LEU A 66 -5.99 0.93 -6.24
CA LEU A 66 -5.53 -0.26 -5.51
C LEU A 66 -4.74 -1.12 -6.49
N PHE A 67 -3.46 -1.31 -6.18
CA PHE A 67 -2.57 -2.16 -6.96
C PHE A 67 -2.36 -3.48 -6.20
N LEU A 68 -2.65 -4.57 -6.87
CA LEU A 68 -2.45 -5.91 -6.34
C LEU A 68 -1.47 -6.67 -7.25
N ARG A 69 -0.81 -7.65 -6.67
CA ARG A 69 0.13 -8.50 -7.42
C ARG A 69 -0.63 -9.36 -8.42
N PRO A 70 -0.23 -9.37 -9.70
CA PRO A 70 -0.85 -10.28 -10.67
C PRO A 70 -0.73 -11.74 -10.22
N ASP A 71 -1.75 -12.53 -10.51
CA ASP A 71 -1.70 -13.96 -10.23
C ASP A 71 -0.55 -14.60 -11.02
N GLY A 72 0.21 -15.47 -10.35
CA GLY A 72 1.38 -16.09 -10.94
C GLY A 72 2.65 -15.27 -10.89
N ASP A 73 2.61 -14.07 -10.33
CA ASP A 73 3.78 -13.24 -10.13
C ASP A 73 4.43 -13.62 -8.79
N PHE A 74 5.64 -14.18 -8.86
CA PHE A 74 6.40 -14.64 -7.69
C PHE A 74 7.66 -13.83 -7.44
N ARG A 75 7.77 -12.65 -8.05
CA ARG A 75 8.90 -11.75 -7.80
C ARG A 75 8.92 -11.29 -6.34
N LYS A 76 10.08 -10.80 -5.90
CA LYS A 76 10.17 -10.17 -4.59
C LYS A 76 9.19 -9.01 -4.50
N ASP A 77 8.69 -8.76 -3.30
CA ASP A 77 7.77 -7.68 -3.03
C ASP A 77 8.32 -6.33 -3.49
N SER A 78 9.60 -6.09 -3.20
CA SER A 78 10.27 -4.85 -3.62
C SER A 78 10.31 -4.68 -5.15
N GLU A 79 10.44 -5.78 -5.89
CA GLU A 79 10.44 -5.71 -7.37
C GLU A 79 9.06 -5.38 -7.92
N PHE A 80 8.03 -6.03 -7.39
CA PHE A 80 6.65 -5.74 -7.76
C PHE A 80 6.29 -4.28 -7.47
N LYS A 81 6.62 -3.81 -6.27
CA LYS A 81 6.28 -2.45 -5.87
C LYS A 81 7.11 -1.38 -6.59
N GLN A 82 8.34 -1.71 -6.97
CA GLN A 82 9.11 -0.82 -7.84
C GLN A 82 8.40 -0.64 -9.19
N GLU A 83 7.87 -1.70 -9.75
CA GLU A 83 7.12 -1.62 -11.00
C GLU A 83 5.87 -0.75 -10.84
N VAL A 84 5.17 -0.88 -9.73
CA VAL A 84 4.01 -0.03 -9.44
C VAL A 84 4.42 1.44 -9.37
N LEU A 85 5.51 1.74 -8.69
CA LEU A 85 6.03 3.10 -8.61
C LEU A 85 6.37 3.65 -9.98
N ASP A 86 7.06 2.86 -10.81
CA ASP A 86 7.42 3.26 -12.17
C ASP A 86 6.19 3.58 -13.01
N ALA A 87 5.13 2.77 -12.89
CA ALA A 87 3.87 3.00 -13.58
C ALA A 87 3.17 4.27 -13.12
N LEU A 88 3.20 4.54 -11.81
CA LEU A 88 2.63 5.76 -11.26
C LEU A 88 3.35 6.99 -11.77
N ILE A 89 4.66 6.97 -11.75
CA ILE A 89 5.48 8.09 -12.25
C ILE A 89 5.23 8.32 -13.75
N ALA A 90 5.09 7.24 -14.52
CA ALA A 90 4.79 7.33 -15.94
C ALA A 90 3.43 7.97 -16.23
N GLN A 91 2.52 7.94 -15.28
CA GLN A 91 1.19 8.56 -15.37
C GLN A 91 1.12 9.92 -14.66
N ASP A 92 2.27 10.53 -14.41
CA ASP A 92 2.40 11.83 -13.76
C ASP A 92 1.95 11.86 -12.29
N TRP A 93 1.82 10.72 -11.64
CA TRP A 93 1.65 10.68 -10.19
C TRP A 93 2.98 11.01 -9.52
N LYS A 94 2.90 11.73 -8.41
CA LYS A 94 4.09 12.12 -7.64
C LYS A 94 3.93 11.70 -6.19
N PRO A 95 4.07 10.39 -5.91
CA PRO A 95 3.99 9.92 -4.54
C PRO A 95 5.12 10.56 -3.73
N ASN A 96 4.80 11.03 -2.54
CA ASN A 96 5.78 11.71 -1.70
C ASN A 96 5.86 11.14 -0.28
N LEU A 97 4.86 10.40 0.15
CA LEU A 97 4.82 9.80 1.48
C LEU A 97 4.29 8.39 1.38
N VAL A 98 5.03 7.45 1.96
CA VAL A 98 4.69 6.03 1.94
C VAL A 98 4.71 5.48 3.35
N PHE A 99 3.75 4.61 3.67
CA PHE A 99 3.73 3.82 4.90
C PHE A 99 3.89 2.36 4.51
N ASP A 100 4.89 1.71 5.07
CA ASP A 100 5.18 0.30 4.80
C ASP A 100 5.88 -0.31 6.02
N ASP A 101 5.96 -1.63 6.11
CA ASP A 101 6.60 -2.28 7.25
C ASP A 101 7.75 -3.22 6.86
N ARG A 102 7.77 -3.78 5.66
CA ARG A 102 8.80 -4.74 5.26
C ARG A 102 10.11 -4.04 4.93
N ASN A 103 11.20 -4.45 5.59
CA ASN A 103 12.50 -3.79 5.44
C ASN A 103 12.94 -3.63 3.99
N GLN A 104 12.84 -4.68 3.18
CA GLN A 104 13.27 -4.63 1.77
C GLN A 104 12.45 -3.64 0.95
N VAL A 105 11.17 -3.51 1.26
CA VAL A 105 10.27 -2.61 0.55
C VAL A 105 10.49 -1.17 1.00
N VAL A 106 10.65 -0.95 2.30
CA VAL A 106 11.00 0.38 2.84
C VAL A 106 12.29 0.88 2.21
N ALA A 107 13.31 0.02 2.12
CA ALA A 107 14.57 0.38 1.48
C ALA A 107 14.38 0.75 0.02
N MET A 108 13.52 0.04 -0.69
CA MET A 108 13.22 0.34 -2.10
C MET A 108 12.55 1.71 -2.24
N TRP A 109 11.52 2.01 -1.44
CA TRP A 109 10.87 3.32 -1.49
C TRP A 109 11.87 4.44 -1.23
N ARG A 110 12.69 4.29 -0.19
CA ARG A 110 13.69 5.30 0.18
C ARG A 110 14.77 5.48 -0.88
N SER A 111 15.19 4.40 -1.52
CA SER A 111 16.19 4.49 -2.60
C SER A 111 15.67 5.23 -3.82
N ASN A 112 14.37 5.32 -3.99
CA ASN A 112 13.73 6.13 -5.03
C ASN A 112 13.46 7.58 -4.60
N GLY A 113 13.96 7.99 -3.44
CA GLY A 113 13.83 9.37 -2.96
C GLY A 113 12.53 9.67 -2.24
N LEU A 114 11.73 8.65 -1.93
CA LEU A 114 10.46 8.87 -1.23
C LEU A 114 10.67 8.88 0.28
N THR A 115 9.86 9.68 0.97
CA THR A 115 9.76 9.62 2.41
C THR A 115 8.92 8.39 2.77
N CYS A 116 9.53 7.44 3.46
CA CYS A 116 8.83 6.22 3.90
C CYS A 116 8.86 6.11 5.41
N VAL A 117 7.68 6.01 5.99
CA VAL A 117 7.50 5.76 7.42
C VAL A 117 7.37 4.25 7.60
N GLN A 118 8.30 3.66 8.35
CA GLN A 118 8.23 2.24 8.66
C GLN A 118 7.38 2.05 9.93
N VAL A 119 6.25 1.40 9.78
CA VAL A 119 5.21 1.33 10.82
C VAL A 119 5.35 0.16 11.77
N ALA A 120 6.24 -0.78 11.47
CA ALA A 120 6.52 -1.95 12.31
C ALA A 120 7.86 -2.55 11.90
N GLU A 121 8.41 -3.41 12.75
CA GLU A 121 9.60 -4.17 12.38
C GLU A 121 9.25 -5.16 11.27
N GLY A 122 10.08 -5.23 10.25
CA GLY A 122 9.74 -5.93 9.02
C GLY A 122 10.87 -6.76 8.41
N ASP A 123 11.61 -7.48 9.22
CA ASP A 123 12.65 -8.38 8.72
C ASP A 123 12.02 -9.71 8.24
N PHE A 124 11.33 -9.62 7.12
CA PHE A 124 10.68 -10.80 6.53
C PHE A 124 10.53 -10.68 5.02
#